data_344f7722acf9a0678c26c8a863a546a1
#
_entry.id   344f7722acf9a0678c26c8a863a546a1
#
_cell.length_a   1.000
_cell.length_b   1.000
_cell.length_c   1.000
_cell.angle_alpha   90.00
_cell.angle_beta   90.00
_cell.angle_gamma   90.00
#
_symmetry.space_group_name_H-M   'P 1'
#
loop_
_entity.id
_entity.type
_entity.pdbx_description
1 polymer ?
#
loop_
_entity_poly.entity_id
_entity_poly.type
_entity_poly.pdbx_seq_one_letter_code
_entity_poly.pdbx_strand_id
1 'polypeptide(L)'
;MYGLIGKMKAISGQRDALASILLEGVAEMPGCLSYVVAHDPSDGDAIWVTEVWDTRESHNSSLSLPSVKAAIARGKPLIASFDQFIETTPVGGHGLRAAA
;
A
#
# COMPACT_ATOMS: atom_id res chain seq x y z
N MET A 1 7.59 4.89 14.57
CA MET A 1 6.97 4.71 13.23
C MET A 1 6.78 3.23 12.93
N TYR A 2 5.86 2.93 12.06
CA TYR A 2 5.52 1.58 11.62
C TYR A 2 5.61 1.50 10.11
N GLY A 3 6.33 0.52 9.57
CA GLY A 3 6.53 0.37 8.14
C GLY A 3 6.06 -0.98 7.61
N LEU A 4 5.60 -0.98 6.38
CA LEU A 4 5.21 -2.18 5.64
C LEU A 4 5.81 -2.15 4.25
N ILE A 5 6.33 -3.30 3.82
CA ILE A 5 6.78 -3.50 2.44
C ILE A 5 6.06 -4.75 1.94
N GLY A 6 5.24 -4.58 0.92
CA GLY A 6 4.46 -5.66 0.34
C GLY A 6 4.72 -5.82 -1.14
N LYS A 7 4.74 -7.07 -1.60
CA LYS A 7 4.77 -7.39 -3.01
C LYS A 7 3.54 -8.22 -3.35
N MET A 8 2.81 -7.81 -4.37
CA MET A 8 1.67 -8.58 -4.87
C MET A 8 1.76 -8.75 -6.38
N LYS A 9 1.20 -9.82 -6.87
CA LYS A 9 1.02 -10.03 -8.31
C LYS A 9 -0.43 -9.79 -8.69
N ALA A 10 -0.63 -9.03 -9.76
CA ALA A 10 -1.91 -8.89 -10.40
C ALA A 10 -2.17 -10.10 -11.31
N ILE A 11 -3.43 -10.37 -11.57
CA ILE A 11 -3.83 -11.24 -12.67
C ILE A 11 -3.23 -10.66 -13.95
N SER A 12 -2.78 -11.53 -14.86
CA SER A 12 -2.11 -11.13 -16.09
C SER A 12 -2.85 -10.01 -16.82
N GLY A 13 -2.13 -8.92 -17.12
CA GLY A 13 -2.67 -7.76 -17.81
C GLY A 13 -3.43 -6.78 -16.93
N GLN A 14 -3.58 -7.03 -15.63
CA GLN A 14 -4.38 -6.19 -14.73
C GLN A 14 -3.53 -5.32 -13.77
N ARG A 15 -2.22 -5.29 -13.95
CA ARG A 15 -1.34 -4.54 -13.04
C ARG A 15 -1.68 -3.06 -12.96
N ASP A 16 -1.90 -2.41 -14.10
CA ASP A 16 -2.19 -0.97 -14.12
C ASP A 16 -3.55 -0.66 -13.49
N ALA A 17 -4.55 -1.50 -13.74
CA ALA A 17 -5.86 -1.36 -13.12
C ALA A 17 -5.76 -1.51 -11.60
N LEU A 18 -5.01 -2.50 -11.12
CA LEU A 18 -4.81 -2.72 -9.68
C LEU A 18 -4.05 -1.55 -9.05
N ALA A 19 -2.98 -1.07 -9.70
CA ALA A 19 -2.22 0.08 -9.20
C ALA A 19 -3.10 1.32 -9.06
N SER A 20 -3.97 1.59 -10.04
CA SER A 20 -4.91 2.71 -9.99
C SER A 20 -5.88 2.60 -8.81
N ILE A 21 -6.38 1.41 -8.54
CA ILE A 21 -7.27 1.15 -7.40
C ILE A 21 -6.55 1.43 -6.08
N LEU A 22 -5.31 0.94 -5.94
CA LEU A 22 -4.51 1.19 -4.73
C LEU A 22 -4.28 2.69 -4.50
N LEU A 23 -3.99 3.43 -5.56
CA LEU A 23 -3.76 4.88 -5.48
C LEU A 23 -5.03 5.66 -5.14
N GLU A 24 -6.18 5.23 -5.61
CA GLU A 24 -7.47 5.85 -5.25
C GLU A 24 -7.78 5.69 -3.75
N GLY A 25 -7.44 4.55 -3.17
CA GLY A 25 -7.77 4.23 -1.78
C GLY A 25 -6.94 5.00 -0.76
N VAL A 26 -5.84 5.67 -1.16
CA VAL A 26 -4.87 6.25 -0.22
C VAL A 26 -4.93 7.77 -0.13
N ALA A 27 -5.99 8.41 -0.63
CA ALA A 27 -6.08 9.87 -0.71
C ALA A 27 -6.01 10.55 0.67
N GLU A 28 -6.66 9.98 1.67
CA GLU A 28 -6.69 10.56 3.02
C GLU A 28 -6.72 9.46 4.07
N MET A 29 -5.56 9.10 4.57
CA MET A 29 -5.43 8.12 5.64
C MET A 29 -4.72 8.75 6.83
N PRO A 30 -5.43 9.05 7.95
CA PRO A 30 -4.82 9.65 9.12
C PRO A 30 -3.65 8.82 9.65
N GLY A 31 -2.52 9.48 9.91
CA GLY A 31 -1.31 8.84 10.40
C GLY A 31 -0.42 8.22 9.33
N CYS A 32 -0.85 8.22 8.07
CA CYS A 32 -0.01 7.75 6.97
C CYS A 32 1.01 8.83 6.61
N LEU A 33 2.30 8.50 6.75
CA LEU A 33 3.40 9.41 6.46
C LEU A 33 3.90 9.25 5.04
N SER A 34 3.79 8.06 4.48
CA SER A 34 4.22 7.76 3.12
C SER A 34 3.51 6.51 2.63
N TYR A 35 3.09 6.52 1.37
CA TYR A 35 2.49 5.37 0.71
C TYR A 35 2.92 5.41 -0.76
N VAL A 36 3.72 4.44 -1.18
CA VAL A 36 4.27 4.41 -2.53
C VAL A 36 3.88 3.11 -3.21
N VAL A 37 3.29 3.23 -4.39
CA VAL A 37 2.97 2.10 -5.27
C VAL A 37 3.96 2.12 -6.42
N ALA A 38 4.64 1.01 -6.65
CA ALA A 38 5.67 0.92 -7.67
C ALA A 38 5.53 -0.35 -8.49
N HIS A 39 5.89 -0.26 -9.77
CA HIS A 39 6.02 -1.44 -10.62
C HIS A 39 7.31 -2.18 -10.29
N ASP A 40 7.27 -3.51 -10.26
CA ASP A 40 8.48 -4.32 -10.26
C ASP A 40 9.10 -4.24 -11.67
N PRO A 41 10.37 -3.82 -11.80
CA PRO A 41 10.98 -3.66 -13.12
C PRO A 41 11.27 -4.99 -13.82
N SER A 42 11.26 -6.10 -13.09
CA SER A 42 11.57 -7.43 -13.64
C SER A 42 10.36 -8.34 -13.78
N ASP A 43 9.17 -7.91 -13.35
CA ASP A 43 7.94 -8.70 -13.45
C ASP A 43 6.78 -7.80 -13.85
N GLY A 44 6.26 -8.01 -15.05
CA GLY A 44 5.19 -7.20 -15.62
C GLY A 44 3.85 -7.25 -14.89
N ASP A 45 3.67 -8.18 -13.98
CA ASP A 45 2.44 -8.33 -13.19
C ASP A 45 2.62 -7.96 -11.72
N ALA A 46 3.85 -7.68 -11.28
CA ALA A 46 4.13 -7.42 -9.88
C ALA A 46 4.12 -5.95 -9.50
N ILE A 47 3.61 -5.67 -8.31
CA ILE A 47 3.54 -4.35 -7.69
C ILE A 47 4.21 -4.42 -6.32
N TRP A 48 5.02 -3.41 -6.01
CA TRP A 48 5.55 -3.17 -4.67
C TRP A 48 4.78 -2.02 -4.02
N VAL A 49 4.39 -2.22 -2.76
CA VAL A 49 3.78 -1.16 -1.95
C VAL A 49 4.66 -0.95 -0.73
N THR A 50 5.10 0.29 -0.52
CA THR A 50 5.92 0.67 0.62
C THR A 50 5.17 1.72 1.43
N GLU A 51 4.94 1.43 2.70
CA GLU A 51 4.14 2.28 3.59
C GLU A 51 4.95 2.66 4.82
N VAL A 52 4.78 3.89 5.28
CA VAL A 52 5.28 4.35 6.58
C VAL A 52 4.13 5.04 7.31
N TRP A 53 3.90 4.64 8.54
CA TRP A 53 2.84 5.14 9.41
C TRP A 53 3.44 5.70 10.70
N ASP A 54 2.72 6.61 11.34
CA ASP A 54 3.13 7.12 12.65
C ASP A 54 3.08 6.01 13.70
N THR A 55 2.03 5.18 13.68
CA THR A 55 1.85 4.03 14.59
C THR A 55 1.24 2.86 13.84
N ARG A 56 1.38 1.66 14.40
CA ARG A 56 0.69 0.46 13.92
C ARG A 56 -0.83 0.63 14.01
N GLU A 57 -1.31 1.28 15.06
CA GLU A 57 -2.74 1.51 15.29
C GLU A 57 -3.35 2.38 14.20
N SER A 58 -2.64 3.39 13.73
CA SER A 58 -3.10 4.22 12.60
C SER A 58 -3.26 3.39 11.34
N HIS A 59 -2.31 2.51 11.04
CA HIS A 59 -2.43 1.58 9.92
C HIS A 59 -3.67 0.69 10.09
N ASN A 60 -3.84 0.08 11.25
CA ASN A 60 -4.98 -0.81 11.49
C ASN A 60 -6.31 -0.08 11.35
N SER A 61 -6.38 1.15 11.86
CA SER A 61 -7.59 1.99 11.76
C SER A 61 -7.91 2.33 10.30
N SER A 62 -6.90 2.48 9.44
CA SER A 62 -7.12 2.80 8.02
C SER A 62 -7.93 1.72 7.30
N LEU A 63 -7.82 0.47 7.74
CA LEU A 63 -8.55 -0.64 7.14
C LEU A 63 -10.07 -0.55 7.34
N SER A 64 -10.51 0.32 8.24
CA SER A 64 -11.94 0.59 8.50
C SER A 64 -12.46 1.79 7.72
N LEU A 65 -11.62 2.55 7.06
CA LEU A 65 -12.05 3.70 6.26
C LEU A 65 -12.88 3.24 5.06
N PRO A 66 -14.02 3.90 4.76
CA PRO A 66 -14.84 3.50 3.61
C PRO A 66 -14.09 3.47 2.28
N SER A 67 -13.22 4.45 2.02
CA SER A 67 -12.41 4.52 0.80
C SER A 67 -11.44 3.34 0.69
N VAL A 68 -10.83 2.94 1.80
CA VAL A 68 -9.90 1.82 1.85
C VAL A 68 -10.64 0.50 1.68
N LYS A 69 -11.77 0.33 2.36
CA LYS A 69 -12.61 -0.87 2.19
C LYS A 69 -13.09 -1.02 0.76
N ALA A 70 -13.51 0.07 0.12
CA ALA A 70 -13.95 0.05 -1.27
C ALA A 70 -12.79 -0.34 -2.21
N ALA A 71 -11.60 0.21 -1.99
CA ALA A 71 -10.42 -0.13 -2.77
C ALA A 71 -10.04 -1.61 -2.62
N ILE A 72 -10.06 -2.14 -1.40
CA ILE A 72 -9.79 -3.55 -1.13
C ILE A 72 -10.80 -4.44 -1.88
N ALA A 73 -12.09 -4.13 -1.78
CA ALA A 73 -13.13 -4.90 -2.44
C ALA A 73 -12.97 -4.90 -3.97
N ARG A 74 -12.60 -3.76 -4.55
CA ARG A 74 -12.38 -3.63 -6.01
C ARG A 74 -11.08 -4.27 -6.47
N GLY A 75 -10.03 -4.20 -5.65
CA GLY A 75 -8.71 -4.71 -6.00
C GLY A 75 -8.58 -6.22 -5.82
N LYS A 76 -9.26 -6.79 -4.84
CA LYS A 76 -9.13 -8.21 -4.49
C LYS A 76 -9.30 -9.16 -5.69
N PRO A 77 -10.31 -8.98 -6.58
CA PRO A 77 -10.45 -9.85 -7.75
C PRO A 77 -9.29 -9.75 -8.75
N LEU A 78 -8.48 -8.70 -8.69
CA LEU A 78 -7.37 -8.48 -9.60
C LEU A 78 -6.03 -9.00 -9.04
N ILE A 79 -6.01 -9.48 -7.81
CA ILE A 79 -4.79 -9.97 -7.15
C ILE A 79 -4.70 -11.48 -7.35
N ALA A 80 -3.59 -11.92 -7.97
CA ALA A 80 -3.30 -13.34 -8.15
C ALA A 80 -2.61 -13.92 -6.92
N SER A 81 -1.68 -13.19 -6.31
CA SER A 81 -0.95 -13.65 -5.13
C SER A 81 -0.35 -12.51 -4.34
N PHE A 82 -0.06 -12.76 -3.06
CA PHE A 82 0.77 -11.90 -2.21
C PHE A 82 2.10 -12.62 -2.01
N ASP A 83 3.16 -12.08 -2.59
CA ASP A 83 4.45 -12.76 -2.64
C ASP A 83 5.34 -12.44 -1.44
N GLN A 84 5.25 -11.21 -0.91
CA GLN A 84 6.01 -10.78 0.26
C GLN A 84 5.20 -9.82 1.12
N PHE A 85 5.43 -9.90 2.43
CA PHE A 85 4.86 -8.98 3.41
C PHE A 85 5.88 -8.83 4.54
N ILE A 86 6.47 -7.65 4.65
CA ILE A 86 7.54 -7.38 5.61
C ILE A 86 7.15 -6.19 6.47
N GLU A 87 7.21 -6.36 7.79
CA GLU A 87 7.07 -5.26 8.73
C GLU A 87 8.44 -4.68 9.05
N THR A 88 8.54 -3.36 9.15
CA THR A 88 9.76 -2.65 9.50
C THR A 88 9.49 -1.66 10.61
N THR A 89 10.57 -1.16 11.23
CA THR A 89 10.50 -0.05 12.17
C THR A 89 11.31 1.11 11.61
N PRO A 90 10.70 2.01 10.84
CA PRO A 90 11.41 3.15 10.29
C PRO A 90 11.97 4.04 11.39
N VAL A 91 13.17 4.56 11.17
CA VAL A 91 13.84 5.46 12.12
C VAL A 91 13.92 6.90 11.60
N GLY A 92 13.53 7.12 10.35
CA GLY A 92 13.52 8.41 9.70
C GLY A 92 13.59 8.27 8.18
N GLY A 93 13.61 9.39 7.49
CA GLY A 93 13.73 9.40 6.04
C GLY A 93 13.40 10.76 5.47
N HIS A 94 13.88 11.01 4.25
CA HIS A 94 13.55 12.22 3.52
C HIS A 94 12.14 12.11 2.94
N GLY A 95 11.39 13.17 2.96
CA GLY A 95 10.05 13.23 2.38
C GLY A 95 8.94 12.67 3.26
N LEU A 96 9.24 12.11 4.43
CA LEU A 96 8.23 11.68 5.37
C LEU A 96 7.54 12.92 5.95
N ARG A 97 6.20 12.91 5.96
CA ARG A 97 5.46 13.96 6.64
C ARG A 97 5.64 13.79 8.14
N ALA A 98 6.05 14.87 8.79
CA ALA A 98 5.96 14.92 10.23
C ALA A 98 4.48 14.79 10.62
N ALA A 99 4.15 13.88 11.54
CA ALA A 99 2.85 13.88 12.18
C ALA A 99 2.76 15.19 12.97
N ALA A 100 1.98 16.12 12.46
CA ALA A 100 1.79 17.39 13.11
C ALA A 100 0.99 17.24 14.39
#